data_afa888f6e9926ce526f59c53e79f9c27
#
_entry.id   afa888f6e9926ce526f59c53e79f9c27
#
_cell.length_a   1.000
_cell.length_b   1.000
_cell.length_c   1.000
_cell.angle_alpha   90.00
_cell.angle_beta   90.00
_cell.angle_gamma   90.00
#
_symmetry.space_group_name_H-M   'P 1'
#
loop_
_entity.id
_entity.type
_entity.pdbx_description
1 polymer ?
#
loop_
_entity_poly.entity_id
_entity_poly.type
_entity_poly.pdbx_seq_one_letter_code
_entity_poly.pdbx_strand_id
1 'polypeptide(L)'
;MKSKEWFGLIAIAVLILFSIVFEMINYMHVTTVKGEVIDKYTKRSNDQDKFYIVVKQDDSSEKVIVNKDSVFMMKFDSADVQAKVDKGEKYEFKLRGYRVPVLSMFPNVDTVENRK
;
A
#
# COMPACT_ATOMS: atom_id res chain seq x y z
N MET A 1 30.04 10.13 -28.16
CA MET A 1 29.81 9.35 -26.95
C MET A 1 30.31 7.94 -27.16
N LYS A 2 31.13 7.43 -26.23
CA LYS A 2 31.65 6.06 -26.32
C LYS A 2 30.53 5.06 -26.04
N SER A 3 30.57 3.89 -26.70
CA SER A 3 29.51 2.87 -26.57
C SER A 3 29.26 2.41 -25.11
N LYS A 4 30.30 2.39 -24.27
CA LYS A 4 30.16 2.04 -22.86
C LYS A 4 29.29 3.01 -22.08
N GLU A 5 29.32 4.29 -22.40
CA GLU A 5 28.47 5.31 -21.76
C GLU A 5 27.02 5.17 -22.19
N TRP A 6 26.81 4.80 -23.44
CA TRP A 6 25.46 4.51 -23.94
C TRP A 6 24.80 3.33 -23.22
N PHE A 7 25.57 2.24 -23.03
CA PHE A 7 25.06 1.06 -22.33
C PHE A 7 24.64 1.38 -20.90
N GLY A 8 25.41 2.19 -20.19
CA GLY A 8 25.07 2.63 -18.85
C GLY A 8 23.80 3.45 -18.81
N LEU A 9 23.64 4.40 -19.72
CA LEU A 9 22.45 5.24 -19.82
C LEU A 9 21.21 4.44 -20.21
N ILE A 10 21.35 3.50 -21.13
CA ILE A 10 20.25 2.62 -21.55
C ILE A 10 19.82 1.73 -20.38
N ALA A 11 20.78 1.16 -19.63
CA ALA A 11 20.48 0.32 -18.48
C ALA A 11 19.70 1.09 -17.42
N ILE A 12 20.10 2.32 -17.12
CA ILE A 12 19.41 3.18 -16.15
C ILE A 12 17.99 3.50 -16.65
N ALA A 13 17.85 3.86 -17.93
CA ALA A 13 16.55 4.17 -18.52
C ALA A 13 15.60 2.96 -18.47
N VAL A 14 16.12 1.76 -18.74
CA VAL A 14 15.33 0.52 -18.67
C VAL A 14 14.88 0.24 -17.23
N LEU A 15 15.77 0.43 -16.25
CA LEU A 15 15.43 0.24 -14.84
C LEU A 15 14.34 1.22 -14.38
N ILE A 16 14.44 2.48 -14.78
CA ILE A 16 13.43 3.50 -14.45
C ILE A 16 12.10 3.14 -15.09
N LEU A 17 12.10 2.78 -16.36
CA LEU A 17 10.88 2.39 -17.07
C LEU A 17 10.24 1.16 -16.43
N PHE A 18 11.04 0.16 -16.06
CA PHE A 18 10.57 -1.05 -15.42
C PHE A 18 9.92 -0.72 -14.07
N SER A 19 10.54 0.18 -13.30
CA SER A 19 10.00 0.62 -12.01
C SER A 19 8.65 1.33 -12.18
N ILE A 20 8.52 2.20 -13.18
CA ILE A 20 7.27 2.90 -13.46
C ILE A 20 6.18 1.92 -13.86
N VAL A 21 6.48 0.98 -14.73
CA VAL A 21 5.51 -0.04 -15.16
C VAL A 21 5.08 -0.91 -13.98
N PHE A 22 6.03 -1.31 -13.13
CA PHE A 22 5.73 -2.08 -11.93
C PHE A 22 4.76 -1.32 -11.01
N GLU A 23 5.02 -0.04 -10.77
CA GLU A 23 4.15 0.80 -9.93
C GLU A 23 2.76 0.97 -10.55
N MET A 24 2.67 1.11 -11.86
CA MET A 24 1.39 1.19 -12.56
C MET A 24 0.58 -0.08 -12.40
N ILE A 25 1.21 -1.24 -12.60
CA ILE A 25 0.55 -2.53 -12.44
C ILE A 25 0.07 -2.69 -11.00
N ASN A 26 0.93 -2.35 -10.05
CA ASN A 26 0.60 -2.42 -8.62
C ASN A 26 -0.59 -1.51 -8.28
N TYR A 27 -0.59 -0.28 -8.81
CA TYR A 27 -1.67 0.68 -8.60
C TYR A 27 -3.01 0.19 -9.17
N MET A 28 -2.97 -0.48 -10.31
CA MET A 28 -4.18 -0.97 -10.99
C MET A 28 -4.78 -2.22 -10.32
N HIS A 29 -4.04 -2.87 -9.45
CA HIS A 29 -4.54 -4.03 -8.72
C HIS A 29 -5.39 -3.55 -7.54
N VAL A 30 -6.70 -3.65 -7.69
CA VAL A 30 -7.68 -3.20 -6.69
C VAL A 30 -8.28 -4.40 -6.00
N THR A 31 -8.29 -4.37 -4.67
CA THR A 31 -8.90 -5.42 -3.84
C THR A 31 -9.78 -4.76 -2.78
N THR A 32 -10.87 -5.40 -2.43
CA THR A 32 -11.74 -4.95 -1.35
C THR A 32 -11.62 -5.90 -0.17
N VAL A 33 -11.41 -5.34 1.03
CA VAL A 33 -11.37 -6.10 2.29
C VAL A 33 -12.47 -5.55 3.19
N LYS A 34 -13.31 -6.44 3.69
CA LYS A 34 -14.42 -6.11 4.59
C LYS A 34 -14.25 -6.86 5.89
N GLY A 35 -14.38 -6.16 7.00
CA GLY A 35 -14.30 -6.82 8.29
C GLY A 35 -14.09 -5.86 9.44
N GLU A 36 -13.83 -6.44 10.62
CA GLU A 36 -13.60 -5.72 11.85
C GLU A 36 -12.13 -5.42 12.05
N VAL A 37 -11.80 -4.20 12.41
CA VAL A 37 -10.44 -3.82 12.76
C VAL A 37 -10.14 -4.37 14.16
N ILE A 38 -9.19 -5.31 14.25
CA ILE A 38 -8.80 -5.91 15.53
C ILE A 38 -7.51 -5.32 16.09
N ASP A 39 -6.73 -4.66 15.25
CA ASP A 39 -5.52 -3.96 15.67
C ASP A 39 -5.12 -2.92 14.64
N LYS A 40 -4.39 -1.92 15.09
CA LYS A 40 -3.70 -0.96 14.23
C LYS A 40 -2.41 -0.54 14.92
N TYR A 41 -1.34 -0.42 14.15
CA TYR A 41 -0.03 -0.07 14.69
C TYR A 41 0.78 0.73 13.67
N THR A 42 1.83 1.35 14.16
CA THR A 42 2.72 2.17 13.35
C THR A 42 4.13 1.60 13.42
N LYS A 43 4.78 1.49 12.26
CA LYS A 43 6.21 1.16 12.17
C LYS A 43 6.95 2.34 11.56
N ARG A 44 8.02 2.76 12.20
CA ARG A 44 8.89 3.81 11.68
C ARG A 44 10.06 3.17 10.94
N SER A 45 10.26 3.57 9.69
CA SER A 45 11.35 3.09 8.84
C SER A 45 11.84 4.23 7.96
N ASN A 46 13.16 4.49 7.95
CA ASN A 46 13.79 5.51 7.11
C ASN A 46 13.09 6.88 7.20
N ASP A 47 12.83 7.36 8.42
CA ASP A 47 12.17 8.64 8.70
C ASP A 47 10.72 8.73 8.20
N GLN A 48 10.12 7.61 7.80
CA GLN A 48 8.72 7.55 7.42
C GLN A 48 7.94 6.67 8.38
N ASP A 49 6.77 7.15 8.79
CA ASP A 49 5.82 6.34 9.56
C ASP A 49 4.94 5.57 8.60
N LYS A 50 4.90 4.25 8.78
CA LYS A 50 3.99 3.38 8.05
C LYS A 50 2.92 2.89 9.01
N PHE A 51 1.67 3.13 8.66
CA PHE A 51 0.53 2.72 9.46
C PHE A 51 0.01 1.38 8.96
N TYR A 52 -0.22 0.46 9.88
CA TYR A 52 -0.75 -0.87 9.57
C TYR A 52 -2.08 -1.07 10.25
N ILE A 53 -2.98 -1.76 9.57
CA ILE A 53 -4.31 -2.09 10.06
C ILE A 53 -4.49 -3.59 9.89
N VAL A 54 -4.90 -4.27 10.98
CA VAL A 54 -5.22 -5.70 10.94
C VAL A 54 -6.73 -5.84 10.92
N VAL A 55 -7.24 -6.47 9.87
CA VAL A 55 -8.67 -6.65 9.64
C VAL A 55 -9.01 -8.13 9.76
N LYS A 56 -9.98 -8.45 10.62
CA LYS A 56 -10.58 -9.78 10.68
C LYS A 56 -11.77 -9.80 9.74
N GLN A 57 -11.63 -10.55 8.65
CA GLN A 57 -12.66 -10.63 7.62
C GLN A 57 -13.85 -11.47 8.08
N ASP A 58 -14.95 -11.41 7.34
CA ASP A 58 -16.19 -12.11 7.68
C ASP A 58 -16.00 -13.65 7.73
N ASP A 59 -15.01 -14.19 7.02
CA ASP A 59 -14.67 -15.61 7.04
C ASP A 59 -13.71 -15.99 8.19
N SER A 60 -13.45 -15.07 9.11
CA SER A 60 -12.55 -15.20 10.26
C SER A 60 -11.06 -15.17 9.91
N SER A 61 -10.68 -15.00 8.66
CA SER A 61 -9.28 -14.81 8.29
C SER A 61 -8.82 -13.39 8.64
N GLU A 62 -7.57 -13.26 9.02
CA GLU A 62 -6.97 -11.97 9.34
C GLU A 62 -6.12 -11.49 8.17
N LYS A 63 -6.20 -10.20 7.86
CA LYS A 63 -5.42 -9.59 6.80
C LYS A 63 -4.78 -8.31 7.30
N VAL A 64 -3.48 -8.17 7.04
CA VAL A 64 -2.73 -6.95 7.36
C VAL A 64 -2.68 -6.10 6.11
N ILE A 65 -3.09 -4.84 6.25
CA ILE A 65 -3.05 -3.85 5.17
C ILE A 65 -2.23 -2.65 5.63
N VAL A 66 -1.63 -1.96 4.68
CA VAL A 66 -0.85 -0.76 4.97
C VAL A 66 -1.68 0.48 4.61
N ASN A 67 -1.50 1.53 5.40
CA ASN A 67 -2.10 2.83 5.15
C ASN A 67 -0.96 3.85 5.13
N LYS A 68 -0.54 4.24 3.95
CA LYS A 68 0.60 5.16 3.76
C LYS A 68 0.30 6.16 2.65
N ASP A 69 0.95 7.31 2.72
CA ASP A 69 0.89 8.28 1.65
C ASP A 69 1.55 7.72 0.38
N SER A 70 0.99 8.06 -0.76
CA SER A 70 1.51 7.64 -2.05
C SER A 70 1.26 8.71 -3.10
N VAL A 71 2.33 9.23 -3.68
CA VAL A 71 2.25 10.19 -4.78
C VAL A 71 1.52 9.58 -5.97
N PHE A 72 1.79 8.31 -6.25
CA PHE A 72 1.18 7.61 -7.38
C PHE A 72 -0.34 7.47 -7.23
N MET A 73 -0.80 7.28 -5.99
CA MET A 73 -2.23 7.21 -5.66
C MET A 73 -2.84 8.59 -5.38
N MET A 74 -2.06 9.66 -5.43
CA MET A 74 -2.48 11.00 -5.02
C MET A 74 -3.04 11.02 -3.60
N LYS A 75 -2.44 10.20 -2.74
CA LYS A 75 -2.89 10.02 -1.36
C LYS A 75 -1.92 10.69 -0.40
N PHE A 76 -2.43 11.65 0.39
CA PHE A 76 -1.62 12.43 1.32
C PHE A 76 -2.24 12.55 2.71
N ASP A 77 -3.25 11.69 3.00
CA ASP A 77 -4.06 11.77 4.20
C ASP A 77 -3.98 10.51 5.09
N SER A 78 -2.88 9.75 4.97
CA SER A 78 -2.77 8.47 5.70
C SER A 78 -2.90 8.64 7.22
N ALA A 79 -2.37 9.71 7.79
CA ALA A 79 -2.48 9.97 9.22
C ALA A 79 -3.94 10.21 9.63
N ASP A 80 -4.70 10.95 8.82
CA ASP A 80 -6.12 11.21 9.08
C ASP A 80 -6.95 9.93 8.97
N VAL A 81 -6.66 9.10 7.97
CA VAL A 81 -7.32 7.80 7.81
C VAL A 81 -7.03 6.89 9.00
N GLN A 82 -5.77 6.85 9.44
CA GLN A 82 -5.38 6.03 10.59
C GLN A 82 -6.11 6.47 11.87
N ALA A 83 -6.28 7.76 12.05
CA ALA A 83 -7.00 8.31 13.21
C ALA A 83 -8.51 8.01 13.15
N LYS A 84 -9.07 7.93 11.95
CA LYS A 84 -10.50 7.67 11.72
C LYS A 84 -10.90 6.22 11.94
N VAL A 85 -9.98 5.30 11.75
CA VAL A 85 -10.22 3.86 11.86
C VAL A 85 -10.11 3.45 13.32
N ASP A 86 -11.18 2.92 13.88
CA ASP A 86 -11.24 2.53 15.29
C ASP A 86 -11.24 1.01 15.44
N LYS A 87 -10.51 0.52 16.45
CA LYS A 87 -10.51 -0.90 16.82
C LYS A 87 -11.90 -1.31 17.26
N GLY A 88 -12.34 -2.47 16.82
CA GLY A 88 -13.65 -3.01 17.16
C GLY A 88 -14.77 -2.61 16.20
N GLU A 89 -14.51 -1.69 15.31
CA GLU A 89 -15.48 -1.24 14.32
C GLU A 89 -15.30 -1.96 12.99
N LYS A 90 -16.36 -2.04 12.21
CA LYS A 90 -16.35 -2.70 10.90
C LYS A 90 -16.23 -1.69 9.77
N TYR A 91 -15.38 -2.01 8.80
CA TYR A 91 -15.12 -1.15 7.65
C TYR A 91 -15.03 -1.96 6.38
N GLU A 92 -15.21 -1.25 5.28
CA GLU A 92 -14.88 -1.73 3.94
C GLU A 92 -13.70 -0.92 3.44
N PHE A 93 -12.60 -1.63 3.15
CA PHE A 93 -11.37 -1.01 2.65
C PHE A 93 -11.20 -1.33 1.18
N LYS A 94 -11.03 -0.31 0.38
CA LYS A 94 -10.58 -0.46 -1.00
C LYS A 94 -9.08 -0.29 -1.02
N LEU A 95 -8.39 -1.30 -1.53
CA LEU A 95 -6.93 -1.36 -1.49
C LEU A 95 -6.36 -1.35 -2.90
N ARG A 96 -5.16 -0.78 -3.02
CA ARG A 96 -4.39 -0.86 -4.26
C ARG A 96 -3.03 -1.48 -3.97
N GLY A 97 -2.63 -2.43 -4.81
CA GLY A 97 -1.34 -3.07 -4.71
C GLY A 97 -1.41 -4.55 -4.37
N TYR A 98 -0.25 -5.17 -4.48
CA TYR A 98 -0.08 -6.61 -4.22
C TYR A 98 0.57 -6.83 -2.86
N ARG A 99 0.24 -7.96 -2.25
CA ARG A 99 0.97 -8.46 -1.10
C ARG A 99 2.14 -9.29 -1.61
N VAL A 100 3.35 -8.77 -1.44
CA VAL A 100 4.58 -9.49 -1.83
C VAL A 100 5.43 -9.68 -0.58
N PRO A 101 5.38 -10.86 0.07
CA PRO A 101 6.07 -11.09 1.34
C PRO A 101 7.58 -10.87 1.26
N VAL A 102 8.23 -11.31 0.19
CA VAL A 102 9.68 -11.20 0.01
C VAL A 102 10.14 -9.73 0.03
N LEU A 103 9.30 -8.83 -0.48
CA LEU A 103 9.59 -7.40 -0.54
C LEU A 103 8.95 -6.62 0.60
N SER A 104 8.34 -7.31 1.56
CA SER A 104 7.58 -6.69 2.65
C SER A 104 6.54 -5.69 2.13
N MET A 105 5.94 -5.97 0.99
CA MET A 105 4.90 -5.15 0.39
C MET A 105 3.52 -5.58 0.84
N PHE A 106 2.70 -4.61 1.19
CA PHE A 106 1.30 -4.79 1.56
C PHE A 106 0.41 -3.92 0.67
N PRO A 107 -0.83 -4.36 0.39
CA PRO A 107 -1.78 -3.48 -0.29
C PRO A 107 -2.02 -2.21 0.52
N ASN A 108 -2.08 -1.07 -0.16
CA ASN A 108 -2.27 0.22 0.47
C ASN A 108 -3.74 0.64 0.42
N VAL A 109 -4.22 1.22 1.51
CA VAL A 109 -5.60 1.71 1.62
C VAL A 109 -5.82 2.88 0.66
N ASP A 110 -6.79 2.76 -0.24
CA ASP A 110 -7.24 3.84 -1.12
C ASP A 110 -8.43 4.56 -0.48
N THR A 111 -9.48 3.83 -0.14
CA THR A 111 -10.65 4.40 0.53
C THR A 111 -11.11 3.51 1.68
N VAL A 112 -11.76 4.13 2.65
CA VAL A 112 -12.32 3.46 3.83
C VAL A 112 -13.77 3.90 3.98
N GLU A 113 -14.68 2.94 4.09
CA GLU A 113 -16.08 3.21 4.38
C GLU A 113 -16.50 2.45 5.64
N ASN A 114 -17.25 3.13 6.50
CA ASN A 114 -17.77 2.51 7.71
C ASN A 114 -18.91 1.56 7.34
N ARG A 115 -18.84 0.34 7.85
CA ARG A 115 -19.91 -0.67 7.68
C ARG A 115 -20.74 -0.73 8.96
N LYS A 116 -22.00 -0.47 8.79
CA LYS A 116 -22.95 -0.67 9.88
C LYS A 116 -23.58 -2.06 9.83
#